data_cdd4bb055ae87f48f59ab9238dc749d9
#
_entry.id   cdd4bb055ae87f48f59ab9238dc749d9
#
_cell.length_a   1.000
_cell.length_b   1.000
_cell.length_c   1.000
_cell.angle_alpha   90.00
_cell.angle_beta   90.00
_cell.angle_gamma   90.00
#
_symmetry.space_group_name_H-M   'P 1'
#
loop_
_entity.id
_entity.type
_entity.pdbx_description
1 polymer ?
#
loop_
_entity_poly.entity_id
_entity_poly.type
_entity_poly.pdbx_seq_one_letter_code
_entity_poly.pdbx_strand_id
1 'polypeptide(L)'
;MRIDLHNFFQHFDPNNPKHVAAVEQLEVDLISKEPDLLEDTSNWVRIFRTKPAIPGVLPVPFYPQTDNYRDAQRTCNSSSCAMCLEYFRPGTLQGPKGDDAYVQKVFAVGDTTDHSVQTKVLEGYGVKSRFSYNLGFSDLDRELAAGRPVIIGIYHRGSLSAPTGGHMVVVIGKKGEDYVVNDPYGSINDGYTGPVTNGKGAVYKKSDLTYRWLEKGKDKTGWGRIFEAKK
;
A
#
# COMPACT_ATOMS: atom_id res chain seq x y z
N MET A 1 25.93 -25.53 -8.08
CA MET A 1 26.81 -24.41 -7.69
C MET A 1 26.27 -23.91 -6.35
N ARG A 2 26.99 -24.12 -5.24
CA ARG A 2 26.56 -23.55 -3.96
C ARG A 2 26.89 -22.06 -3.99
N ILE A 3 25.88 -21.22 -3.93
CA ILE A 3 26.04 -19.77 -3.74
C ILE A 3 26.34 -19.57 -2.26
N ASP A 4 27.46 -18.98 -1.93
CA ASP A 4 27.78 -18.55 -0.57
C ASP A 4 26.95 -17.28 -0.27
N LEU A 5 25.72 -17.51 0.19
CA LEU A 5 24.76 -16.45 0.53
C LEU A 5 25.31 -15.51 1.62
N HIS A 6 26.13 -16.04 2.55
CA HIS A 6 26.71 -15.23 3.61
C HIS A 6 27.68 -14.19 3.04
N ASN A 7 28.54 -14.57 2.10
CA ASN A 7 29.47 -13.65 1.46
C ASN A 7 28.76 -12.66 0.52
N PHE A 8 27.72 -13.11 -0.19
CA PHE A 8 26.89 -12.24 -1.03
C PHE A 8 26.24 -11.13 -0.19
N PHE A 9 25.68 -11.47 0.98
CA PHE A 9 24.98 -10.50 1.82
C PHE A 9 25.91 -9.54 2.57
N GLN A 10 27.15 -9.89 2.85
CA GLN A 10 28.12 -8.95 3.40
C GLN A 10 28.50 -7.83 2.43
N HIS A 11 28.33 -8.04 1.13
CA HIS A 11 28.67 -7.06 0.07
C HIS A 11 27.44 -6.50 -0.64
N PHE A 12 26.21 -6.81 -0.15
CA PHE A 12 24.98 -6.32 -0.73
C PHE A 12 24.81 -4.82 -0.48
N ASP A 13 24.77 -4.05 -1.57
CA ASP A 13 24.44 -2.64 -1.54
C ASP A 13 23.00 -2.44 -2.05
N PRO A 14 22.03 -2.06 -1.18
CA PRO A 14 20.65 -1.86 -1.56
C PRO A 14 20.43 -0.68 -2.50
N ASN A 15 21.43 0.20 -2.67
CA ASN A 15 21.39 1.31 -3.62
C ASN A 15 21.94 0.91 -4.99
N ASN A 16 22.55 -0.26 -5.11
CA ASN A 16 23.05 -0.77 -6.38
C ASN A 16 21.94 -1.55 -7.12
N PRO A 17 21.42 -1.02 -8.26
CA PRO A 17 20.32 -1.67 -8.98
C PRO A 17 20.64 -3.08 -9.48
N LYS A 18 21.94 -3.41 -9.70
CA LYS A 18 22.34 -4.78 -10.08
C LYS A 18 22.24 -5.74 -8.89
N HIS A 19 22.53 -5.29 -7.67
CA HIS A 19 22.39 -6.10 -6.48
C HIS A 19 20.91 -6.35 -6.17
N VAL A 20 20.06 -5.34 -6.33
CA VAL A 20 18.61 -5.45 -6.17
C VAL A 20 18.02 -6.43 -7.18
N ALA A 21 18.35 -6.28 -8.47
CA ALA A 21 17.89 -7.18 -9.52
C ALA A 21 18.36 -8.64 -9.31
N ALA A 22 19.56 -8.85 -8.78
CA ALA A 22 20.06 -10.19 -8.47
C ALA A 22 19.27 -10.87 -7.34
N VAL A 23 18.84 -10.09 -6.32
CA VAL A 23 17.98 -10.61 -5.23
C VAL A 23 16.58 -10.92 -5.73
N GLU A 24 15.99 -10.02 -6.54
CA GLU A 24 14.69 -10.24 -7.17
C GLU A 24 14.69 -11.49 -8.08
N GLN A 25 15.75 -11.71 -8.84
CA GLN A 25 15.89 -12.90 -9.67
C GLN A 25 16.07 -14.17 -8.82
N LEU A 26 16.85 -14.09 -7.74
CA LEU A 26 17.02 -15.21 -6.82
C LEU A 26 15.69 -15.60 -6.15
N GLU A 27 14.87 -14.62 -5.78
CA GLU A 27 13.53 -14.86 -5.22
C GLU A 27 12.64 -15.60 -6.22
N VAL A 28 12.59 -15.15 -7.49
CA VAL A 28 11.84 -15.80 -8.57
C VAL A 28 12.34 -17.24 -8.80
N ASP A 29 13.65 -17.46 -8.80
CA ASP A 29 14.23 -18.78 -9.02
C ASP A 29 13.94 -19.74 -7.86
N LEU A 30 13.95 -19.28 -6.61
CA LEU A 30 13.61 -20.07 -5.44
C LEU A 30 12.12 -20.45 -5.42
N ILE A 31 11.22 -19.49 -5.71
CA ILE A 31 9.78 -19.75 -5.79
C ILE A 31 9.45 -20.80 -6.85
N SER A 32 10.17 -20.78 -8.00
CA SER A 32 9.89 -21.66 -9.12
C SER A 32 10.49 -23.05 -9.00
N LYS A 33 11.62 -23.21 -8.28
CA LYS A 33 12.42 -24.45 -8.30
C LYS A 33 12.41 -25.21 -6.97
N GLU A 34 12.24 -24.52 -5.85
CA GLU A 34 12.36 -25.08 -4.50
C GLU A 34 11.34 -24.43 -3.54
N PRO A 35 10.03 -24.60 -3.77
CA PRO A 35 8.99 -23.95 -2.96
C PRO A 35 9.05 -24.34 -1.48
N ASP A 36 9.55 -25.54 -1.15
CA ASP A 36 9.67 -26.03 0.24
C ASP A 36 10.77 -25.33 1.04
N LEU A 37 11.75 -24.69 0.38
CA LEU A 37 12.77 -23.86 1.03
C LEU A 37 12.22 -22.51 1.53
N LEU A 38 11.04 -22.11 1.07
CA LEU A 38 10.43 -20.82 1.45
C LEU A 38 9.83 -20.83 2.86
N GLU A 39 9.42 -21.96 3.41
CA GLU A 39 8.90 -22.02 4.78
C GLU A 39 9.96 -21.64 5.83
N ASP A 40 11.22 -21.97 5.59
CA ASP A 40 12.33 -21.66 6.51
C ASP A 40 13.00 -20.31 6.18
N THR A 41 12.84 -19.80 4.97
CA THR A 41 13.39 -18.51 4.52
C THR A 41 12.49 -17.31 4.83
N SER A 42 11.30 -17.50 5.40
CA SER A 42 10.33 -16.45 5.72
C SER A 42 10.93 -15.28 6.52
N ASN A 43 11.92 -15.55 7.37
CA ASN A 43 12.67 -14.53 8.12
C ASN A 43 13.71 -13.80 7.26
N TRP A 44 14.33 -14.45 6.30
CA TRP A 44 15.35 -13.87 5.42
C TRP A 44 14.72 -12.96 4.37
N VAL A 45 13.66 -13.43 3.71
CA VAL A 45 12.87 -12.64 2.75
C VAL A 45 12.29 -11.39 3.42
N ARG A 46 11.91 -11.48 4.71
CA ARG A 46 11.42 -10.33 5.47
C ARG A 46 12.49 -9.25 5.70
N ILE A 47 13.75 -9.65 5.91
CA ILE A 47 14.88 -8.73 6.11
C ILE A 47 15.24 -8.00 4.80
N PHE A 48 15.10 -8.67 3.65
CA PHE A 48 15.44 -8.10 2.33
C PHE A 48 14.31 -7.40 1.61
N ARG A 49 13.03 -7.65 1.99
CA ARG A 49 11.87 -6.86 1.54
C ARG A 49 11.83 -5.44 2.11
N THR A 50 12.63 -5.15 3.10
CA THR A 50 12.87 -3.76 3.48
C THR A 50 13.81 -3.13 2.45
N LYS A 51 13.28 -2.71 1.29
CA LYS A 51 13.87 -1.58 0.55
C LYS A 51 14.34 -0.59 1.61
N PRO A 52 15.60 -0.06 1.56
CA PRO A 52 16.02 0.91 2.55
C PRO A 52 14.92 1.94 2.64
N ALA A 53 14.36 2.09 3.83
CA ALA A 53 13.21 2.96 4.03
C ALA A 53 13.63 4.32 3.51
N ILE A 54 12.98 4.83 2.47
CA ILE A 54 13.18 6.22 2.09
C ILE A 54 12.90 6.98 3.38
N PRO A 55 13.86 7.77 3.91
CA PRO A 55 13.66 8.44 5.19
C PRO A 55 12.30 9.14 5.19
N GLY A 56 11.44 8.82 6.16
CA GLY A 56 10.08 9.36 6.22
C GLY A 56 9.02 8.62 5.41
N VAL A 57 9.33 7.44 4.81
CA VAL A 57 8.34 6.57 4.16
C VAL A 57 8.13 5.30 4.96
N LEU A 58 6.87 5.00 5.30
CA LEU A 58 6.50 3.82 6.07
C LEU A 58 6.60 2.55 5.21
N PRO A 59 7.09 1.43 5.74
CA PRO A 59 7.25 0.18 5.00
C PRO A 59 5.92 -0.58 4.88
N VAL A 60 4.91 0.07 4.30
CA VAL A 60 3.61 -0.53 4.04
C VAL A 60 3.72 -1.45 2.83
N PRO A 61 3.31 -2.73 2.93
CA PRO A 61 3.35 -3.65 1.79
C PRO A 61 2.43 -3.14 0.67
N PHE A 62 2.68 -3.61 -0.56
CA PHE A 62 1.88 -3.25 -1.71
C PHE A 62 1.06 -4.46 -2.18
N TYR A 63 -0.26 -4.30 -2.24
CA TYR A 63 -1.20 -5.26 -2.80
C TYR A 63 -1.96 -4.61 -3.95
N PRO A 64 -1.78 -5.08 -5.21
CA PRO A 64 -2.53 -4.56 -6.34
C PRO A 64 -3.97 -5.09 -6.29
N GLN A 65 -4.96 -4.23 -6.51
CA GLN A 65 -6.35 -4.68 -6.58
C GLN A 65 -6.65 -5.47 -7.86
N THR A 66 -5.85 -5.28 -8.90
CA THR A 66 -6.12 -5.78 -10.26
C THR A 66 -6.02 -7.28 -10.40
N ASP A 67 -5.36 -7.96 -9.46
CA ASP A 67 -5.22 -9.42 -9.41
C ASP A 67 -6.10 -10.09 -8.34
N ASN A 68 -6.98 -9.33 -7.68
CA ASN A 68 -7.96 -9.89 -6.74
C ASN A 68 -8.92 -10.86 -7.43
N TYR A 69 -9.20 -11.96 -6.77
CA TYR A 69 -9.99 -13.07 -7.31
C TYR A 69 -11.43 -12.70 -7.69
N ARG A 70 -11.97 -11.59 -7.14
CA ARG A 70 -13.35 -11.14 -7.33
C ARG A 70 -13.45 -9.63 -7.40
N ASP A 71 -14.24 -9.12 -8.35
CA ASP A 71 -14.59 -7.69 -8.52
C ASP A 71 -13.38 -6.74 -8.48
N ALA A 72 -12.24 -7.17 -9.04
CA ALA A 72 -10.96 -6.50 -8.98
C ALA A 72 -11.03 -4.98 -9.29
N GLN A 73 -11.95 -4.57 -10.17
CA GLN A 73 -12.15 -3.15 -10.52
C GLN A 73 -12.77 -2.30 -9.41
N ARG A 74 -13.32 -2.93 -8.35
CA ARG A 74 -14.03 -2.26 -7.24
C ARG A 74 -13.34 -2.43 -5.89
N THR A 75 -12.23 -3.16 -5.81
CA THR A 75 -11.62 -3.58 -4.54
C THR A 75 -10.53 -2.64 -4.02
N CYS A 76 -10.38 -1.43 -4.56
CA CYS A 76 -9.37 -0.45 -4.12
C CYS A 76 -9.41 -0.19 -2.60
N ASN A 77 -10.60 -0.07 -2.02
CA ASN A 77 -10.77 0.13 -0.59
C ASN A 77 -10.30 -1.09 0.21
N SER A 78 -10.62 -2.30 -0.26
CA SER A 78 -10.20 -3.54 0.41
C SER A 78 -8.69 -3.77 0.31
N SER A 79 -8.07 -3.63 -0.87
CA SER A 79 -6.62 -3.76 -1.02
C SER A 79 -5.86 -2.69 -0.22
N SER A 80 -6.37 -1.44 -0.17
CA SER A 80 -5.79 -0.39 0.69
C SER A 80 -5.89 -0.74 2.18
N CYS A 81 -7.02 -1.27 2.64
CA CYS A 81 -7.19 -1.74 4.01
C CYS A 81 -6.29 -2.95 4.33
N ALA A 82 -6.14 -3.88 3.39
CA ALA A 82 -5.25 -5.04 3.52
C ALA A 82 -3.79 -4.62 3.66
N MET A 83 -3.30 -3.65 2.86
CA MET A 83 -1.96 -3.08 3.00
C MET A 83 -1.73 -2.52 4.41
N CYS A 84 -2.69 -1.76 4.93
CA CYS A 84 -2.61 -1.21 6.29
C CYS A 84 -2.72 -2.29 7.37
N LEU A 85 -3.58 -3.30 7.19
CA LEU A 85 -3.68 -4.44 8.10
C LEU A 85 -2.33 -5.16 8.23
N GLU A 86 -1.71 -5.52 7.12
CA GLU A 86 -0.42 -6.21 7.13
C GLU A 86 0.70 -5.33 7.72
N TYR A 87 0.66 -4.01 7.51
CA TYR A 87 1.58 -3.08 8.18
C TYR A 87 1.43 -3.08 9.70
N PHE A 88 0.19 -3.05 10.22
CA PHE A 88 -0.06 -3.04 11.67
C PHE A 88 0.05 -4.43 12.32
N ARG A 89 -0.18 -5.48 11.56
CA ARG A 89 -0.19 -6.89 11.98
C ARG A 89 0.60 -7.75 11.01
N PRO A 90 1.94 -7.59 10.96
CA PRO A 90 2.78 -8.33 10.03
C PRO A 90 2.60 -9.84 10.15
N GLY A 91 2.50 -10.52 8.99
CA GLY A 91 2.28 -11.97 8.90
C GLY A 91 0.81 -12.41 8.94
N THR A 92 -0.14 -11.45 8.96
CA THR A 92 -1.58 -11.76 8.90
C THR A 92 -2.02 -12.13 7.49
N LEU A 93 -1.48 -11.43 6.49
CA LEU A 93 -1.78 -11.61 5.07
C LEU A 93 -0.51 -12.04 4.35
N GLN A 94 -0.44 -13.30 3.92
CA GLN A 94 0.78 -13.87 3.37
C GLN A 94 0.76 -13.91 1.85
N GLY A 95 1.96 -13.72 1.27
CA GLY A 95 2.20 -13.83 -0.16
C GLY A 95 1.74 -12.61 -0.97
N PRO A 96 2.03 -12.60 -2.29
CA PRO A 96 1.74 -11.48 -3.19
C PRO A 96 0.24 -11.16 -3.32
N LYS A 97 -0.61 -12.17 -3.13
CA LYS A 97 -2.08 -12.08 -3.13
C LYS A 97 -2.67 -12.18 -1.73
N GLY A 98 -1.94 -11.70 -0.72
CA GLY A 98 -2.41 -11.74 0.68
C GLY A 98 -3.71 -10.99 0.90
N ASP A 99 -3.97 -9.95 0.11
CA ASP A 99 -5.22 -9.20 0.17
C ASP A 99 -6.45 -10.00 -0.30
N ASP A 100 -6.32 -11.08 -1.08
CA ASP A 100 -7.44 -11.96 -1.41
C ASP A 100 -8.11 -12.53 -0.17
N ALA A 101 -7.34 -12.91 0.84
CA ALA A 101 -7.89 -13.40 2.12
C ALA A 101 -8.67 -12.30 2.86
N TYR A 102 -8.21 -11.05 2.80
CA TYR A 102 -8.94 -9.90 3.34
C TYR A 102 -10.20 -9.60 2.53
N VAL A 103 -10.10 -9.56 1.21
CA VAL A 103 -11.21 -9.34 0.27
C VAL A 103 -12.31 -10.39 0.49
N GLN A 104 -11.94 -11.66 0.69
CA GLN A 104 -12.90 -12.72 1.00
C GLN A 104 -13.70 -12.44 2.28
N LYS A 105 -13.03 -11.96 3.34
CA LYS A 105 -13.72 -11.59 4.59
C LYS A 105 -14.62 -10.38 4.40
N VAL A 106 -14.20 -9.40 3.59
CA VAL A 106 -15.05 -8.23 3.27
C VAL A 106 -16.33 -8.67 2.58
N PHE A 107 -16.24 -9.49 1.52
CA PHE A 107 -17.43 -9.98 0.81
C PHE A 107 -18.32 -10.90 1.64
N ALA A 108 -17.81 -11.53 2.69
CA ALA A 108 -18.61 -12.29 3.64
C ALA A 108 -19.42 -11.39 4.60
N VAL A 109 -19.04 -10.12 4.75
CA VAL A 109 -19.70 -9.15 5.65
C VAL A 109 -20.58 -8.18 4.88
N GLY A 110 -20.16 -7.76 3.66
CA GLY A 110 -20.89 -6.80 2.85
C GLY A 110 -20.15 -6.38 1.59
N ASP A 111 -20.42 -5.16 1.10
CA ASP A 111 -19.81 -4.66 -0.14
C ASP A 111 -18.41 -4.09 0.11
N THR A 112 -17.50 -4.33 -0.86
CA THR A 112 -16.09 -3.88 -0.82
C THR A 112 -15.94 -2.35 -0.77
N THR A 113 -16.94 -1.60 -1.28
CA THR A 113 -16.94 -0.13 -1.29
C THR A 113 -17.51 0.48 0.00
N ASP A 114 -18.15 -0.32 0.85
CA ASP A 114 -18.73 0.15 2.12
C ASP A 114 -17.63 0.36 3.17
N HIS A 115 -17.47 1.61 3.61
CA HIS A 115 -16.48 1.97 4.62
C HIS A 115 -16.79 1.37 6.01
N SER A 116 -18.05 1.13 6.35
CA SER A 116 -18.43 0.51 7.61
C SER A 116 -18.07 -0.97 7.64
N VAL A 117 -18.21 -1.67 6.51
CA VAL A 117 -17.77 -3.05 6.34
C VAL A 117 -16.26 -3.16 6.53
N GLN A 118 -15.48 -2.28 5.92
CA GLN A 118 -14.02 -2.23 6.10
C GLN A 118 -13.65 -2.01 7.58
N THR A 119 -14.36 -1.10 8.28
CA THR A 119 -14.12 -0.86 9.72
C THR A 119 -14.34 -2.13 10.53
N LYS A 120 -15.46 -2.82 10.30
CA LYS A 120 -15.83 -4.07 11.00
C LYS A 120 -14.82 -5.18 10.75
N VAL A 121 -14.36 -5.35 9.50
CA VAL A 121 -13.38 -6.39 9.15
C VAL A 121 -12.02 -6.09 9.78
N LEU A 122 -11.53 -4.84 9.71
CA LEU A 122 -10.29 -4.43 10.37
C LEU A 122 -10.34 -4.65 11.90
N GLU A 123 -11.46 -4.30 12.51
CA GLU A 123 -11.68 -4.52 13.95
C GLU A 123 -11.64 -5.99 14.32
N GLY A 124 -12.18 -6.88 13.47
CA GLY A 124 -12.08 -8.33 13.62
C GLY A 124 -10.66 -8.86 13.61
N TYR A 125 -9.71 -8.14 13.00
CA TYR A 125 -8.26 -8.40 13.08
C TYR A 125 -7.57 -7.64 14.22
N GLY A 126 -8.31 -6.93 15.07
CA GLY A 126 -7.76 -6.11 16.16
C GLY A 126 -7.08 -4.82 15.70
N VAL A 127 -7.42 -4.31 14.51
CA VAL A 127 -6.97 -3.03 14.00
C VAL A 127 -8.11 -2.02 14.07
N LYS A 128 -8.01 -1.07 15.00
CA LYS A 128 -9.00 -0.02 15.17
C LYS A 128 -8.78 1.11 14.17
N SER A 129 -9.85 1.53 13.52
CA SER A 129 -9.82 2.60 12.52
C SER A 129 -11.16 3.33 12.47
N ARG A 130 -11.15 4.55 11.96
CA ARG A 130 -12.36 5.31 11.65
C ARG A 130 -12.29 5.93 10.28
N PHE A 131 -13.41 5.97 9.59
CA PHE A 131 -13.56 6.71 8.34
C PHE A 131 -14.03 8.15 8.65
N SER A 132 -13.50 9.12 7.93
CA SER A 132 -13.75 10.57 8.15
C SER A 132 -13.93 11.27 6.82
N TYR A 133 -14.74 12.34 6.79
CA TYR A 133 -14.99 13.20 5.63
C TYR A 133 -14.43 14.62 5.82
N ASN A 134 -13.62 14.85 6.85
CA ASN A 134 -13.10 16.15 7.21
C ASN A 134 -11.60 16.15 7.48
N LEU A 135 -10.85 15.37 6.69
CA LEU A 135 -9.41 15.33 6.74
C LEU A 135 -8.79 16.45 5.89
N GLY A 136 -7.59 16.87 6.25
CA GLY A 136 -6.75 17.79 5.51
C GLY A 136 -5.30 17.35 5.51
N PHE A 137 -4.42 18.09 4.82
CA PHE A 137 -3.00 17.74 4.75
C PHE A 137 -2.31 17.70 6.11
N SER A 138 -2.71 18.57 7.03
CA SER A 138 -2.19 18.55 8.41
C SER A 138 -2.51 17.25 9.16
N ASP A 139 -3.61 16.57 8.81
CA ASP A 139 -3.93 15.26 9.38
C ASP A 139 -3.00 14.20 8.81
N LEU A 140 -2.74 14.22 7.48
CA LEU A 140 -1.77 13.31 6.87
C LEU A 140 -0.40 13.47 7.51
N ASP A 141 0.10 14.70 7.63
CA ASP A 141 1.40 14.99 8.21
C ASP A 141 1.50 14.50 9.67
N ARG A 142 0.46 14.71 10.48
CA ARG A 142 0.39 14.23 11.85
C ARG A 142 0.40 12.71 11.96
N GLU A 143 -0.40 12.02 11.14
CA GLU A 143 -0.49 10.57 11.17
C GLU A 143 0.81 9.92 10.69
N LEU A 144 1.41 10.44 9.61
CA LEU A 144 2.70 9.97 9.10
C LEU A 144 3.82 10.18 10.12
N ALA A 145 3.89 11.35 10.78
CA ALA A 145 4.85 11.63 11.84
C ALA A 145 4.70 10.69 13.05
N ALA A 146 3.49 10.18 13.27
CA ALA A 146 3.20 9.17 14.30
C ALA A 146 3.38 7.71 13.80
N GLY A 147 3.97 7.51 12.62
CA GLY A 147 4.20 6.17 12.05
C GLY A 147 2.92 5.47 11.60
N ARG A 148 1.87 6.20 11.25
CA ARG A 148 0.60 5.62 10.82
C ARG A 148 0.30 6.02 9.36
N PRO A 149 0.13 5.05 8.45
CA PRO A 149 -0.36 5.30 7.10
C PRO A 149 -1.81 5.79 7.15
N VAL A 150 -2.21 6.54 6.12
CA VAL A 150 -3.59 7.04 5.98
C VAL A 150 -4.15 6.57 4.65
N ILE A 151 -5.32 5.95 4.65
CA ILE A 151 -6.04 5.68 3.40
C ILE A 151 -6.85 6.91 3.05
N ILE A 152 -6.63 7.46 1.86
CA ILE A 152 -7.42 8.59 1.35
C ILE A 152 -8.23 8.17 0.13
N GLY A 153 -9.39 8.80 -0.03
CA GLY A 153 -10.19 8.66 -1.24
C GLY A 153 -9.93 9.82 -2.17
N ILE A 154 -9.62 9.51 -3.42
CA ILE A 154 -9.32 10.52 -4.44
C ILE A 154 -10.23 10.38 -5.65
N TYR A 155 -10.43 11.46 -6.36
CA TYR A 155 -10.98 11.44 -7.72
C TYR A 155 -9.85 11.14 -8.71
N HIS A 156 -9.77 9.91 -9.19
CA HIS A 156 -8.63 9.43 -9.97
C HIS A 156 -8.76 9.63 -11.48
N ARG A 157 -9.94 10.06 -11.95
CA ARG A 157 -10.25 10.32 -13.36
C ARG A 157 -10.60 11.79 -13.60
N GLY A 158 -10.76 12.16 -14.86
CA GLY A 158 -11.07 13.53 -15.26
C GLY A 158 -9.90 14.50 -15.11
N SER A 159 -10.11 15.76 -15.48
CA SER A 159 -9.12 16.82 -15.29
C SER A 159 -9.09 17.32 -13.84
N LEU A 160 -8.08 18.10 -13.47
CA LEU A 160 -8.01 18.72 -12.13
C LEU A 160 -9.15 19.71 -11.88
N SER A 161 -9.70 20.32 -12.93
CA SER A 161 -10.84 21.23 -12.84
C SER A 161 -12.20 20.52 -12.76
N ALA A 162 -12.25 19.25 -13.19
CA ALA A 162 -13.46 18.41 -13.18
C ALA A 162 -13.08 16.95 -12.83
N PRO A 163 -12.57 16.70 -11.61
CA PRO A 163 -12.13 15.37 -11.23
C PRO A 163 -13.34 14.47 -10.96
N THR A 164 -13.22 13.18 -11.35
CA THR A 164 -14.27 12.17 -11.23
C THR A 164 -13.71 10.81 -10.81
N GLY A 165 -14.60 9.86 -10.53
CA GLY A 165 -14.27 8.47 -10.26
C GLY A 165 -13.58 8.27 -8.91
N GLY A 166 -14.34 7.88 -7.88
CA GLY A 166 -13.81 7.62 -6.53
C GLY A 166 -12.83 6.44 -6.53
N HIS A 167 -11.72 6.60 -5.82
CA HIS A 167 -10.67 5.59 -5.69
C HIS A 167 -9.96 5.72 -4.33
N MET A 168 -9.52 4.61 -3.76
CA MET A 168 -8.83 4.58 -2.46
C MET A 168 -7.36 4.25 -2.64
N VAL A 169 -6.48 5.05 -2.03
CA VAL A 169 -5.03 4.87 -2.03
C VAL A 169 -4.45 5.01 -0.63
N VAL A 170 -3.28 4.46 -0.37
CA VAL A 170 -2.62 4.53 0.94
C VAL A 170 -1.49 5.55 0.90
N VAL A 171 -1.58 6.61 1.68
CA VAL A 171 -0.49 7.56 1.91
C VAL A 171 0.47 6.95 2.91
N ILE A 172 1.73 6.78 2.51
CA ILE A 172 2.75 6.07 3.27
C ILE A 172 3.95 6.95 3.64
N GLY A 173 4.04 8.17 3.12
CA GLY A 173 5.16 9.07 3.43
C GLY A 173 5.12 10.36 2.63
N LYS A 174 6.23 11.09 2.70
CA LYS A 174 6.44 12.35 1.97
C LYS A 174 7.74 12.34 1.19
N LYS A 175 7.76 13.11 0.11
CA LYS A 175 8.97 13.47 -0.65
C LYS A 175 8.93 14.99 -0.90
N GLY A 176 9.60 15.74 -0.04
CA GLY A 176 9.43 17.19 0.01
C GLY A 176 8.00 17.56 0.42
N GLU A 177 7.32 18.38 -0.38
CA GLU A 177 5.92 18.74 -0.16
C GLU A 177 4.92 17.69 -0.66
N ASP A 178 5.36 16.79 -1.53
CA ASP A 178 4.51 15.78 -2.17
C ASP A 178 4.35 14.52 -1.30
N TYR A 179 3.34 13.73 -1.61
CA TYR A 179 3.04 12.52 -0.85
C TYR A 179 3.42 11.25 -1.59
N VAL A 180 4.02 10.32 -0.85
CA VAL A 180 4.31 8.96 -1.34
C VAL A 180 3.11 8.09 -1.04
N VAL A 181 2.60 7.40 -2.07
CA VAL A 181 1.40 6.58 -1.95
C VAL A 181 1.61 5.17 -2.48
N ASN A 182 0.88 4.22 -1.93
CA ASN A 182 0.61 2.95 -2.56
C ASN A 182 -0.79 3.03 -3.20
N ASP A 183 -0.84 3.01 -4.52
CA ASP A 183 -2.08 3.03 -5.28
C ASP A 183 -2.35 1.63 -5.85
N PRO A 184 -3.37 0.91 -5.36
CA PRO A 184 -3.61 -0.49 -5.73
C PRO A 184 -4.03 -0.69 -7.20
N TYR A 185 -4.38 0.37 -7.91
CA TYR A 185 -4.80 0.30 -9.32
C TYR A 185 -3.68 0.61 -10.31
N GLY A 186 -2.54 1.13 -9.84
CA GLY A 186 -1.42 1.60 -10.65
C GLY A 186 -1.04 3.03 -10.31
N SER A 187 -0.69 3.86 -11.29
CA SER A 187 -0.32 5.25 -11.03
C SER A 187 -1.17 6.24 -11.82
N ILE A 188 -1.68 7.27 -11.12
CA ILE A 188 -2.33 8.38 -11.79
C ILE A 188 -1.36 9.20 -12.66
N ASN A 189 -0.05 9.14 -12.36
CA ASN A 189 0.98 9.89 -13.07
C ASN A 189 1.15 9.43 -14.53
N ASP A 190 0.83 8.17 -14.81
CA ASP A 190 0.84 7.60 -16.17
C ASP A 190 -0.59 7.35 -16.71
N GLY A 191 -1.61 7.88 -16.03
CA GLY A 191 -3.02 7.70 -16.40
C GLY A 191 -3.49 6.24 -16.29
N TYR A 192 -2.84 5.44 -15.44
CA TYR A 192 -3.12 4.00 -15.25
C TYR A 192 -2.89 3.16 -16.52
N THR A 193 -2.02 3.60 -17.42
CA THR A 193 -1.67 2.87 -18.66
C THR A 193 -0.41 2.03 -18.50
N GLY A 194 0.37 2.27 -17.45
CA GLY A 194 1.57 1.54 -17.11
C GLY A 194 1.30 0.27 -16.29
N PRO A 195 2.36 -0.46 -15.91
CA PRO A 195 2.27 -1.59 -15.00
C PRO A 195 1.64 -1.17 -13.65
N VAL A 196 0.81 -2.04 -13.07
CA VAL A 196 0.19 -1.78 -11.76
C VAL A 196 1.21 -1.49 -10.65
N THR A 197 2.41 -2.05 -10.77
CA THR A 197 3.53 -1.81 -9.85
C THR A 197 4.02 -0.35 -9.83
N ASN A 198 3.67 0.48 -10.84
CA ASN A 198 3.93 1.91 -10.80
C ASN A 198 3.18 2.63 -9.67
N GLY A 199 2.14 2.01 -9.12
CA GLY A 199 1.43 2.48 -7.93
C GLY A 199 2.17 2.28 -6.62
N LYS A 200 3.18 1.39 -6.58
CA LYS A 200 3.98 1.12 -5.39
C LYS A 200 4.94 2.26 -5.08
N GLY A 201 4.66 3.05 -4.05
CA GLY A 201 5.49 4.19 -3.68
C GLY A 201 5.46 5.32 -4.72
N ALA A 202 4.36 5.46 -5.46
CA ALA A 202 4.16 6.56 -6.39
C ALA A 202 4.19 7.91 -5.68
N VAL A 203 4.75 8.93 -6.30
CA VAL A 203 4.76 10.28 -5.73
C VAL A 203 3.63 11.08 -6.35
N TYR A 204 2.65 11.46 -5.54
CA TYR A 204 1.53 12.30 -5.96
C TYR A 204 1.74 13.72 -5.49
N LYS A 205 1.66 14.67 -6.43
CA LYS A 205 1.86 16.09 -6.14
C LYS A 205 0.79 16.60 -5.17
N LYS A 206 1.21 17.31 -4.14
CA LYS A 206 0.28 17.98 -3.21
C LYS A 206 -0.68 18.92 -3.94
N SER A 207 -0.18 19.64 -4.96
CA SER A 207 -1.01 20.51 -5.82
C SER A 207 -2.15 19.74 -6.48
N ASP A 208 -1.90 18.54 -6.98
CA ASP A 208 -2.91 17.74 -7.67
C ASP A 208 -3.89 17.11 -6.67
N LEU A 209 -3.38 16.63 -5.53
CA LEU A 209 -4.19 16.11 -4.43
C LEU A 209 -5.12 17.19 -3.86
N THR A 210 -4.73 18.46 -3.91
CA THR A 210 -5.60 19.59 -3.50
C THR A 210 -6.94 19.59 -4.26
N TYR A 211 -6.93 19.19 -5.54
CA TYR A 211 -8.16 19.14 -6.35
C TYR A 211 -8.77 17.74 -6.43
N ARG A 212 -7.95 16.69 -6.28
CA ARG A 212 -8.43 15.31 -6.38
C ARG A 212 -8.94 14.73 -5.07
N TRP A 213 -8.52 15.28 -3.94
CA TRP A 213 -8.86 14.80 -2.60
C TRP A 213 -9.75 15.79 -1.82
N LEU A 214 -9.46 17.10 -1.91
CA LEU A 214 -10.22 18.12 -1.19
C LEU A 214 -11.35 18.68 -2.05
N GLU A 215 -12.51 18.95 -1.46
CA GLU A 215 -13.63 19.55 -2.16
C GLU A 215 -13.28 20.97 -2.61
N LYS A 216 -13.17 21.19 -3.92
CA LYS A 216 -12.78 22.47 -4.53
C LYS A 216 -11.50 23.07 -3.90
N GLY A 217 -10.57 22.22 -3.45
CA GLY A 217 -9.35 22.64 -2.80
C GLY A 217 -9.50 23.16 -1.36
N LYS A 218 -10.67 23.03 -0.76
CA LYS A 218 -10.95 23.52 0.60
C LYS A 218 -10.37 22.55 1.62
N ASP A 219 -9.52 23.04 2.52
CA ASP A 219 -8.96 22.22 3.60
C ASP A 219 -10.03 21.61 4.50
N LYS A 220 -9.73 20.47 5.10
CA LYS A 220 -10.64 19.71 5.97
C LYS A 220 -11.93 19.24 5.30
N THR A 221 -11.87 18.97 3.99
CA THR A 221 -12.97 18.35 3.25
C THR A 221 -12.57 17.02 2.62
N GLY A 222 -11.33 16.57 2.86
CA GLY A 222 -10.84 15.29 2.39
C GLY A 222 -11.48 14.12 3.12
N TRP A 223 -11.67 13.03 2.42
CA TRP A 223 -12.25 11.81 2.94
C TRP A 223 -11.22 10.68 2.97
N GLY A 224 -11.30 9.86 4.02
CA GLY A 224 -10.31 8.81 4.21
C GLY A 224 -10.44 8.08 5.54
N ARG A 225 -9.54 7.13 5.77
CA ARG A 225 -9.47 6.30 6.96
C ARG A 225 -8.18 6.56 7.71
N ILE A 226 -8.29 6.80 9.00
CA ILE A 226 -7.18 6.89 9.93
C ILE A 226 -7.24 5.75 10.95
N PHE A 227 -6.08 5.40 11.48
CA PHE A 227 -5.89 4.27 12.36
C PHE A 227 -5.54 4.75 13.78
N GLU A 228 -6.04 4.04 14.79
CA GLU A 228 -5.66 4.31 16.16
C GLU A 228 -4.26 3.74 16.45
N ALA A 229 -3.52 4.38 17.36
CA ALA A 229 -2.24 3.86 17.82
C ALA A 229 -2.43 2.47 18.45
N LYS A 230 -1.46 1.56 18.27
CA LYS A 230 -1.36 0.37 19.11
C LYS A 230 -1.24 0.85 20.57
N LYS A 231 -2.16 0.39 21.41
CA LYS A 231 -1.92 0.43 22.85
C LYS A 231 -0.88 -0.61 23.22
#